data_32a18f3e63aa7589993168515eebc621
#
_entry.id   32a18f3e63aa7589993168515eebc621
#
_cell.length_a   1.000
_cell.length_b   1.000
_cell.length_c   1.000
_cell.angle_alpha   90.00
_cell.angle_beta   90.00
_cell.angle_gamma   90.00
#
_symmetry.space_group_name_H-M   'P 1'
#
loop_
_entity.id
_entity.type
_entity.pdbx_description
1 polymer ?
#
loop_
_entity_poly.entity_id
_entity_poly.type
_entity_poly.pdbx_seq_one_letter_code
_entity_poly.pdbx_strand_id
1 'polypeptide(L)'
;MKKLLLSLIVSCTCLFCVAQTETPFLKHSVATNDFMSNWFVTAGIDGTSFIGSQEKGLGLSQNLFRGFRTSLGFGVGVGKWFTPGVGTRIKFQGVNGKGVVSDRASINKKNMKNYWVINGQVLFNMSNLICGYSENRFWNVIVYPGAGLLRNMTKDVYALDIQVGLMNTFRICKNLDAFLDVNAIVVESKADGVSDGSSSHRYSFQNYDKILSAELGLKYSFGKTSTWKKTPDVDAINALHSEQVAALNSSLKSVQEENERLKLALSKQDSELRKLQDELNVNRNKAAAAEVAKPNVEKESCV
;
A
#
# COMPACT_ATOMS: atom_id res chain seq x y z
N MET A 1 4.76 3.44 28.50
CA MET A 1 4.14 4.25 27.43
C MET A 1 4.86 4.13 26.08
N LYS A 2 6.20 4.31 25.97
CA LYS A 2 6.95 4.21 24.70
C LYS A 2 6.82 2.85 23.99
N LYS A 3 6.83 1.73 24.74
CA LYS A 3 6.66 0.37 24.18
C LYS A 3 5.24 0.09 23.68
N LEU A 4 4.24 0.69 24.32
CA LEU A 4 2.83 0.58 23.94
C LEU A 4 2.54 1.36 22.63
N LEU A 5 3.14 2.52 22.45
CA LEU A 5 3.01 3.33 21.23
C LEU A 5 3.62 2.62 20.02
N LEU A 6 4.80 2.01 20.21
CA LEU A 6 5.48 1.24 19.15
C LEU A 6 4.68 -0.01 18.78
N SER A 7 4.11 -0.71 19.77
CA SER A 7 3.25 -1.87 19.56
C SER A 7 1.94 -1.50 18.84
N LEU A 8 1.36 -0.33 19.14
CA LEU A 8 0.15 0.14 18.49
C LEU A 8 0.40 0.50 17.02
N ILE A 9 1.54 1.11 16.71
CA ILE A 9 1.94 1.45 15.33
C ILE A 9 2.17 0.17 14.51
N VAL A 10 2.85 -0.83 15.06
CA VAL A 10 3.08 -2.12 14.40
C VAL A 10 1.78 -2.91 14.23
N SER A 11 0.88 -2.88 15.22
CA SER A 11 -0.43 -3.56 15.16
C SER A 11 -1.36 -2.93 14.11
N CYS A 12 -1.40 -1.59 13.97
CA CYS A 12 -2.19 -0.91 12.94
C CYS A 12 -1.73 -1.22 11.52
N THR A 13 -0.45 -1.51 11.28
CA THR A 13 0.04 -1.83 9.93
C THR A 13 -0.41 -3.21 9.44
N CYS A 14 -0.69 -4.15 10.34
CA CYS A 14 -1.11 -5.52 10.00
C CYS A 14 -2.62 -5.65 9.71
N LEU A 15 -3.47 -4.76 10.24
CA LEU A 15 -4.93 -4.90 10.13
C LEU A 15 -5.51 -4.51 8.75
N PHE A 16 -4.72 -3.92 7.85
CA PHE A 16 -5.19 -3.52 6.51
C PHE A 16 -4.79 -4.47 5.37
N CYS A 17 -4.23 -5.63 5.67
CA CYS A 17 -4.04 -6.69 4.67
C CYS A 17 -5.31 -7.56 4.53
N VAL A 18 -6.43 -6.95 4.16
CA VAL A 18 -7.64 -7.72 3.80
C VAL A 18 -7.40 -8.39 2.46
N ALA A 19 -7.37 -9.70 2.47
CA ALA A 19 -7.28 -10.53 1.28
C ALA A 19 -8.54 -10.36 0.42
N GLN A 20 -8.43 -9.62 -0.67
CA GLN A 20 -9.38 -9.71 -1.77
C GLN A 20 -9.01 -10.94 -2.62
N THR A 21 -10.02 -11.70 -3.04
CA THR A 21 -9.92 -12.81 -4.01
C THR A 21 -9.55 -12.25 -5.39
N GLU A 22 -8.35 -11.73 -5.52
CA GLU A 22 -7.79 -11.32 -6.79
C GLU A 22 -6.96 -12.47 -7.36
N THR A 23 -6.81 -12.51 -8.69
CA THR A 23 -5.86 -13.40 -9.37
C THR A 23 -4.53 -13.41 -8.61
N PRO A 24 -3.91 -14.57 -8.40
CA PRO A 24 -2.66 -14.64 -7.65
C PRO A 24 -1.56 -13.86 -8.37
N PHE A 25 -1.05 -12.85 -7.68
CA PHE A 25 0.07 -12.02 -8.14
C PHE A 25 1.26 -12.23 -7.22
N LEU A 26 2.45 -12.17 -7.80
CA LEU A 26 3.68 -12.15 -7.01
C LEU A 26 3.68 -10.91 -6.09
N LYS A 27 3.79 -11.15 -4.79
CA LYS A 27 3.60 -10.13 -3.74
C LYS A 27 4.55 -8.94 -3.85
N HIS A 28 5.77 -9.18 -4.32
CA HIS A 28 6.84 -8.18 -4.37
C HIS A 28 7.34 -7.90 -5.78
N SER A 29 6.71 -8.46 -6.82
CA SER A 29 7.10 -8.25 -8.20
C SER A 29 6.10 -7.39 -8.94
N VAL A 30 6.61 -6.40 -9.65
CA VAL A 30 5.85 -5.51 -10.52
C VAL A 30 6.58 -5.34 -11.84
N ALA A 31 5.82 -5.09 -12.90
CA ALA A 31 6.41 -4.75 -14.19
C ALA A 31 7.12 -3.39 -14.12
N THR A 32 8.29 -3.28 -14.73
CA THR A 32 9.05 -2.03 -14.80
C THR A 32 8.28 -1.01 -15.64
N ASN A 33 8.14 0.21 -15.11
CA ASN A 33 7.54 1.31 -15.84
C ASN A 33 8.57 2.10 -16.64
N ASP A 34 8.08 2.80 -17.65
CA ASP A 34 8.87 3.71 -18.50
C ASP A 34 9.52 4.83 -17.64
N PHE A 35 10.66 5.38 -18.10
CA PHE A 35 11.38 6.44 -17.40
C PHE A 35 10.51 7.66 -17.08
N MET A 36 9.59 8.05 -17.95
CA MET A 36 8.69 9.20 -17.73
C MET A 36 7.50 8.90 -16.80
N SER A 37 7.48 7.73 -16.18
CA SER A 37 6.45 7.32 -15.24
C SER A 37 6.87 7.52 -13.79
N ASN A 38 5.89 7.60 -12.88
CA ASN A 38 6.07 7.61 -11.43
C ASN A 38 6.86 8.81 -10.88
N TRP A 39 6.82 9.94 -11.56
CA TRP A 39 7.31 11.20 -11.04
C TRP A 39 6.31 11.81 -10.06
N PHE A 40 6.81 12.57 -9.11
CA PHE A 40 5.95 13.31 -8.18
C PHE A 40 6.61 14.62 -7.76
N VAL A 41 5.78 15.58 -7.38
CA VAL A 41 6.17 16.81 -6.71
C VAL A 41 5.53 16.85 -5.33
N THR A 42 6.21 17.48 -4.39
CA THR A 42 5.71 17.75 -3.04
C THR A 42 5.75 19.24 -2.78
N ALA A 43 4.76 19.77 -2.10
CA ALA A 43 4.73 21.14 -1.62
C ALA A 43 4.03 21.19 -0.26
N GLY A 44 4.61 21.88 0.70
CA GLY A 44 4.05 21.95 2.05
C GLY A 44 4.55 23.13 2.86
N ILE A 45 3.95 23.30 4.01
CA ILE A 45 4.33 24.26 5.04
C ILE A 45 5.08 23.48 6.12
N ASP A 46 6.25 23.92 6.50
CA ASP A 46 7.05 23.28 7.52
C ASP A 46 7.22 24.16 8.75
N GLY A 47 7.21 23.52 9.90
CA GLY A 47 7.62 24.09 11.18
C GLY A 47 8.96 23.49 11.58
N THR A 48 9.97 24.34 11.79
CA THR A 48 11.33 23.91 12.14
C THR A 48 11.71 24.35 13.54
N SER A 49 12.52 23.54 14.21
CA SER A 49 13.16 23.86 15.49
C SER A 49 14.68 23.69 15.34
N PHE A 50 15.39 24.77 15.48
CA PHE A 50 16.87 24.80 15.39
C PHE A 50 17.49 24.69 16.78
N ILE A 51 18.47 23.82 16.96
CA ILE A 51 19.25 23.62 18.19
C ILE A 51 20.72 23.77 17.85
N GLY A 52 21.31 24.89 18.24
CA GLY A 52 22.72 25.15 18.02
C GLY A 52 23.62 24.37 18.98
N SER A 53 24.76 23.94 18.49
CA SER A 53 25.80 23.29 19.31
C SER A 53 26.26 24.12 20.49
N GLN A 54 26.22 25.45 20.35
CA GLN A 54 26.69 26.46 21.34
C GLN A 54 25.69 26.64 22.50
N GLU A 55 24.49 26.15 22.42
CA GLU A 55 23.52 26.20 23.53
C GLU A 55 23.92 25.29 24.70
N LYS A 56 24.93 24.46 24.48
CA LYS A 56 25.46 23.55 25.48
C LYS A 56 26.11 24.32 26.62
N GLY A 57 25.65 24.10 27.85
CA GLY A 57 26.16 24.77 29.04
C GLY A 57 25.55 26.13 29.37
N LEU A 58 24.65 26.67 28.52
CA LEU A 58 23.99 27.94 28.77
C LEU A 58 22.76 27.84 29.69
N GLY A 59 22.37 26.61 30.11
CA GLY A 59 21.22 26.40 30.95
C GLY A 59 19.85 26.72 30.27
N LEU A 60 19.84 26.71 28.93
CA LEU A 60 18.66 27.00 28.15
C LEU A 60 17.65 25.85 28.20
N SER A 61 16.39 26.19 28.10
CA SER A 61 15.33 25.19 28.03
C SER A 61 15.52 24.26 26.83
N GLN A 62 15.52 22.97 27.08
CA GLN A 62 15.57 21.90 26.07
C GLN A 62 14.26 21.74 25.28
N ASN A 63 13.26 22.54 25.56
CA ASN A 63 11.96 22.44 24.91
C ASN A 63 12.05 22.88 23.45
N LEU A 64 11.70 21.97 22.52
CA LEU A 64 11.74 22.16 21.08
C LEU A 64 10.75 23.23 20.58
N PHE A 65 9.67 23.48 21.31
CA PHE A 65 8.60 24.41 20.91
C PHE A 65 8.78 25.82 21.47
N ARG A 66 9.93 26.17 21.97
CA ARG A 66 10.19 27.54 22.41
C ARG A 66 10.24 28.50 21.22
N GLY A 67 9.55 29.65 21.38
CA GLY A 67 9.42 30.64 20.32
C GLY A 67 10.72 31.20 19.76
N PHE A 68 11.86 31.09 20.47
CA PHE A 68 13.17 31.48 19.94
C PHE A 68 13.78 30.44 19.00
N ARG A 69 13.33 29.16 19.04
CA ARG A 69 13.84 28.05 18.22
C ARG A 69 12.96 27.77 17.00
N THR A 70 11.65 28.00 17.16
CA THR A 70 10.68 27.60 16.14
C THR A 70 10.50 28.65 15.07
N SER A 71 10.48 28.24 13.83
CA SER A 71 10.14 29.06 12.69
C SER A 71 9.23 28.31 11.72
N LEU A 72 8.47 29.07 10.94
CA LEU A 72 7.68 28.54 9.85
C LEU A 72 8.40 28.77 8.53
N GLY A 73 8.31 27.78 7.66
CA GLY A 73 8.85 27.85 6.31
C GLY A 73 8.00 27.06 5.34
N PHE A 74 8.58 26.76 4.20
CA PHE A 74 7.94 25.93 3.19
C PHE A 74 8.90 24.88 2.65
N GLY A 75 8.36 23.78 2.18
CA GLY A 75 9.10 22.72 1.51
C GLY A 75 8.56 22.49 0.11
N VAL A 76 9.44 22.31 -0.85
CA VAL A 76 9.11 21.83 -2.20
C VAL A 76 10.09 20.76 -2.61
N GLY A 77 9.58 19.73 -3.28
CA GLY A 77 10.42 18.62 -3.72
C GLY A 77 9.95 18.03 -5.02
N VAL A 78 10.90 17.46 -5.76
CA VAL A 78 10.62 16.65 -6.93
C VAL A 78 11.27 15.30 -6.76
N GLY A 79 10.57 14.25 -7.10
CA GLY A 79 11.07 12.89 -6.93
C GLY A 79 10.51 11.91 -7.94
N LYS A 80 11.08 10.72 -7.93
CA LYS A 80 10.69 9.63 -8.79
C LYS A 80 10.73 8.31 -8.01
N TRP A 81 9.69 7.50 -8.22
CA TRP A 81 9.70 6.11 -7.78
C TRP A 81 10.28 5.22 -8.89
N PHE A 82 11.30 4.44 -8.57
CA PHE A 82 11.89 3.44 -9.47
C PHE A 82 11.18 2.09 -9.33
N THR A 83 10.78 1.77 -8.10
CA THR A 83 9.93 0.63 -7.76
C THR A 83 8.84 1.10 -6.80
N PRO A 84 7.80 0.31 -6.51
CA PRO A 84 6.81 0.69 -5.50
C PRO A 84 7.40 0.94 -4.11
N GLY A 85 8.56 0.31 -3.83
CA GLY A 85 9.22 0.39 -2.53
C GLY A 85 10.38 1.37 -2.46
N VAL A 86 10.99 1.76 -3.58
CA VAL A 86 12.22 2.58 -3.60
C VAL A 86 12.09 3.73 -4.59
N GLY A 87 12.42 4.92 -4.12
CA GLY A 87 12.43 6.14 -4.91
C GLY A 87 13.51 7.11 -4.48
N THR A 88 13.60 8.23 -5.17
CA THR A 88 14.49 9.34 -4.80
C THR A 88 13.72 10.66 -4.84
N ARG A 89 14.16 11.62 -4.03
CA ARG A 89 13.59 12.98 -4.01
C ARG A 89 14.72 13.99 -3.81
N ILE A 90 14.67 15.09 -4.53
CA ILE A 90 15.39 16.32 -4.22
C ILE A 90 14.38 17.25 -3.56
N LYS A 91 14.71 17.74 -2.36
CA LYS A 91 13.83 18.61 -1.56
C LYS A 91 14.58 19.90 -1.23
N PHE A 92 13.93 21.02 -1.49
CA PHE A 92 14.28 22.34 -0.98
C PHE A 92 13.39 22.66 0.21
N GLN A 93 13.97 23.10 1.31
CA GLN A 93 13.28 23.49 2.54
C GLN A 93 13.84 24.83 3.02
N GLY A 94 13.00 25.77 3.32
CA GLY A 94 13.36 27.09 3.81
C GLY A 94 12.25 28.08 3.51
N VAL A 95 12.38 29.32 3.57
CA VAL A 95 13.32 30.31 4.09
C VAL A 95 12.96 30.55 5.56
N ASN A 96 13.64 29.89 6.43
CA ASN A 96 13.33 29.88 7.86
C ASN A 96 14.20 30.88 8.57
N GLY A 97 13.61 31.70 9.40
CA GLY A 97 14.36 32.69 10.12
C GLY A 97 14.07 32.66 11.60
N LYS A 98 14.88 31.99 12.41
CA LYS A 98 14.89 32.29 13.84
C LYS A 98 16.15 31.82 14.58
N GLY A 99 16.25 32.39 15.73
CA GLY A 99 17.26 32.58 16.67
C GLY A 99 18.07 31.37 17.04
N VAL A 100 19.35 31.44 16.72
CA VAL A 100 20.39 30.65 17.36
C VAL A 100 20.94 31.51 18.49
N VAL A 101 20.94 30.98 19.72
CA VAL A 101 21.55 31.65 20.87
C VAL A 101 23.02 31.29 20.86
N SER A 102 23.88 32.24 20.58
CA SER A 102 25.33 32.02 20.49
C SER A 102 26.05 32.28 21.81
N ASP A 103 25.45 33.04 22.74
CA ASP A 103 26.01 33.35 24.06
C ASP A 103 24.90 33.74 25.07
N ARG A 104 25.27 33.84 26.35
CA ARG A 104 24.32 34.26 27.41
C ARG A 104 23.80 35.70 27.21
N ALA A 105 24.56 36.58 26.62
CA ALA A 105 24.16 37.97 26.35
C ALA A 105 23.12 38.02 25.21
N SER A 106 23.14 37.06 24.34
CA SER A 106 22.24 36.96 23.20
C SER A 106 20.87 36.34 23.51
N ILE A 107 20.63 35.82 24.73
CA ILE A 107 19.33 35.18 25.11
C ILE A 107 18.16 36.13 24.88
N ASN A 108 18.34 37.44 25.11
CA ASN A 108 17.34 38.47 24.92
C ASN A 108 17.39 39.11 23.50
N LYS A 109 18.41 38.85 22.71
CA LYS A 109 18.48 39.29 21.33
C LYS A 109 18.14 38.14 20.43
N LYS A 110 17.04 38.28 19.70
CA LYS A 110 16.65 37.34 18.65
C LYS A 110 17.67 37.40 17.52
N ASN A 111 18.67 36.54 17.56
CA ASN A 111 19.58 36.33 16.42
C ASN A 111 18.77 35.61 15.33
N MET A 112 18.09 36.39 14.49
CA MET A 112 17.37 35.84 13.35
C MET A 112 18.37 35.41 12.30
N LYS A 113 18.44 34.14 12.01
CA LYS A 113 19.22 33.58 10.90
C LYS A 113 18.27 33.02 9.87
N ASN A 114 18.33 33.58 8.69
CA ASN A 114 17.58 33.02 7.56
C ASN A 114 18.45 31.93 6.91
N TYR A 115 17.88 30.77 6.73
CA TYR A 115 18.58 29.65 6.10
C TYR A 115 17.65 28.87 5.18
N TRP A 116 18.23 28.19 4.24
CA TRP A 116 17.57 27.17 3.44
C TRP A 116 18.42 25.91 3.38
N VAL A 117 17.77 24.81 3.09
CA VAL A 117 18.37 23.47 2.99
C VAL A 117 17.93 22.84 1.68
N ILE A 118 18.87 22.24 0.96
CA ILE A 118 18.61 21.41 -0.21
C ILE A 118 19.18 20.02 0.00
N ASN A 119 18.35 19.00 -0.13
CA ASN A 119 18.75 17.62 0.15
C ASN A 119 18.38 16.68 -0.99
N GLY A 120 19.29 15.74 -1.28
CA GLY A 120 19.01 14.51 -1.98
C GLY A 120 18.61 13.43 -1.00
N GLN A 121 17.49 12.75 -1.25
CA GLN A 121 16.89 11.75 -0.36
C GLN A 121 16.65 10.45 -1.10
N VAL A 122 16.86 9.32 -0.44
CA VAL A 122 16.46 7.99 -0.90
C VAL A 122 15.23 7.57 -0.11
N LEU A 123 14.15 7.27 -0.79
CA LEU A 123 12.85 6.98 -0.20
C LEU A 123 12.60 5.47 -0.14
N PHE A 124 12.25 4.96 1.02
CA PHE A 124 11.85 3.57 1.24
C PHE A 124 10.38 3.53 1.68
N ASN A 125 9.48 3.10 0.81
CA ASN A 125 8.08 2.90 1.16
C ASN A 125 7.93 1.59 1.93
N MET A 126 7.98 1.68 3.25
CA MET A 126 7.92 0.52 4.15
C MET A 126 6.62 -0.25 4.00
N SER A 127 5.51 0.46 3.76
CA SER A 127 4.20 -0.19 3.56
C SER A 127 4.21 -1.10 2.32
N ASN A 128 4.83 -0.67 1.22
CA ASN A 128 4.94 -1.47 0.01
C ASN A 128 6.00 -2.57 0.12
N LEU A 129 7.11 -2.33 0.83
CA LEU A 129 8.17 -3.30 1.02
C LEU A 129 7.72 -4.47 1.90
N ILE A 130 6.94 -4.20 2.94
CA ILE A 130 6.49 -5.23 3.91
C ILE A 130 5.21 -5.91 3.44
N CYS A 131 4.19 -5.14 3.04
CA CYS A 131 2.86 -5.66 2.71
C CYS A 131 2.66 -5.91 1.21
N GLY A 132 3.67 -5.67 0.36
CA GLY A 132 3.54 -5.69 -1.09
C GLY A 132 2.82 -4.47 -1.65
N TYR A 133 2.84 -4.31 -2.99
CA TYR A 133 2.22 -3.18 -3.65
C TYR A 133 0.69 -3.33 -3.73
N SER A 134 -0.02 -2.25 -3.35
CA SER A 134 -1.47 -2.12 -3.58
C SER A 134 -1.77 -0.72 -4.11
N GLU A 135 -2.45 -0.66 -5.26
CA GLU A 135 -2.85 0.61 -5.88
C GLU A 135 -3.82 1.40 -5.00
N ASN A 136 -4.70 0.72 -4.26
CA ASN A 136 -5.76 1.33 -3.47
C ASN A 136 -5.37 1.60 -2.01
N ARG A 137 -4.09 1.45 -1.66
CA ARG A 137 -3.66 1.68 -0.28
C ARG A 137 -3.86 3.15 0.09
N PHE A 138 -4.64 3.38 1.15
CA PHE A 138 -4.94 4.72 1.66
C PHE A 138 -3.73 5.36 2.35
N TRP A 139 -2.98 4.59 3.14
CA TRP A 139 -1.87 5.08 3.97
C TRP A 139 -0.57 4.39 3.63
N ASN A 140 0.49 5.18 3.39
CA ASN A 140 1.84 4.68 3.21
C ASN A 140 2.80 5.36 4.19
N VAL A 141 3.70 4.56 4.74
CA VAL A 141 4.80 5.00 5.59
C VAL A 141 6.09 4.93 4.79
N ILE A 142 6.78 6.06 4.68
CA ILE A 142 8.00 6.21 3.90
C ILE A 142 9.09 6.68 4.84
N VAL A 143 10.18 5.93 4.93
CA VAL A 143 11.40 6.30 5.66
C VAL A 143 12.44 6.73 4.65
N TYR A 144 13.22 7.76 4.98
CA TYR A 144 14.23 8.21 4.08
C TYR A 144 15.48 8.76 4.81
N PRO A 145 16.67 8.30 4.46
CA PRO A 145 17.91 9.02 4.67
C PRO A 145 18.11 10.05 3.57
N GLY A 146 18.91 11.07 3.86
CA GLY A 146 19.29 12.08 2.89
C GLY A 146 20.56 12.80 3.31
N ALA A 147 21.15 13.50 2.36
CA ALA A 147 22.27 14.38 2.58
C ALA A 147 22.15 15.62 1.69
N GLY A 148 22.73 16.72 2.13
CA GLY A 148 22.59 17.96 1.40
C GLY A 148 23.45 19.11 1.89
N LEU A 149 22.96 20.31 1.58
CA LEU A 149 23.62 21.58 1.87
C LEU A 149 22.63 22.51 2.55
N LEU A 150 23.05 23.06 3.67
CA LEU A 150 22.41 24.20 4.32
C LEU A 150 23.17 25.47 3.96
N ARG A 151 22.46 26.53 3.59
CA ARG A 151 23.01 27.88 3.48
C ARG A 151 22.38 28.78 4.53
N ASN A 152 23.22 29.34 5.38
CA ASN A 152 22.87 30.45 6.27
C ASN A 152 23.04 31.77 5.49
N MET A 153 21.94 32.40 5.12
CA MET A 153 21.93 33.65 4.34
C MET A 153 22.34 34.87 5.17
N THR A 154 22.24 34.81 6.49
CA THR A 154 22.61 35.94 7.36
C THR A 154 24.12 36.06 7.53
N LYS A 155 24.82 34.94 7.55
CA LYS A 155 26.28 34.87 7.73
C LYS A 155 27.03 34.43 6.48
N ASP A 156 26.31 34.16 5.39
CA ASP A 156 26.84 33.66 4.11
C ASP A 156 27.72 32.42 4.25
N VAL A 157 27.28 31.46 5.03
CA VAL A 157 28.01 30.22 5.31
C VAL A 157 27.25 29.03 4.72
N TYR A 158 28.00 28.13 4.09
CA TYR A 158 27.50 26.83 3.62
C TYR A 158 27.98 25.73 4.58
N ALA A 159 27.09 24.82 4.90
CA ALA A 159 27.34 23.66 5.74
C ALA A 159 26.75 22.39 5.13
N LEU A 160 27.46 21.29 5.27
CA LEU A 160 26.97 19.98 4.89
C LEU A 160 25.96 19.48 5.94
N ASP A 161 24.96 18.75 5.47
CA ASP A 161 23.97 18.15 6.34
C ASP A 161 23.70 16.69 5.99
N ILE A 162 23.27 15.95 7.01
CA ILE A 162 22.75 14.60 6.89
C ILE A 162 21.37 14.59 7.58
N GLN A 163 20.40 13.95 6.95
CA GLN A 163 19.06 13.87 7.49
C GLN A 163 18.49 12.45 7.48
N VAL A 164 17.55 12.27 8.36
CA VAL A 164 16.65 11.11 8.36
C VAL A 164 15.23 11.60 8.61
N GLY A 165 14.27 11.03 7.92
CA GLY A 165 12.87 11.42 8.10
C GLY A 165 11.89 10.29 7.89
N LEU A 166 10.67 10.56 8.33
CA LEU A 166 9.51 9.72 8.24
C LEU A 166 8.37 10.51 7.61
N MET A 167 7.95 10.13 6.43
CA MET A 167 6.84 10.73 5.71
C MET A 167 5.66 9.76 5.68
N ASN A 168 4.53 10.20 6.22
CA ASN A 168 3.25 9.50 6.12
C ASN A 168 2.45 10.13 5.00
N THR A 169 2.00 9.33 4.03
CA THR A 169 1.17 9.81 2.92
C THR A 169 -0.21 9.20 3.00
N PHE A 170 -1.23 10.05 2.82
CA PHE A 170 -2.64 9.69 2.86
C PHE A 170 -3.27 10.01 1.51
N ARG A 171 -3.82 8.99 0.84
CA ARG A 171 -4.40 9.15 -0.48
C ARG A 171 -5.70 9.94 -0.44
N ILE A 172 -5.78 11.04 -1.18
CA ILE A 172 -6.99 11.83 -1.39
C ILE A 172 -7.69 11.38 -2.67
N CYS A 173 -6.92 11.28 -3.76
CA CYS A 173 -7.41 10.78 -5.04
C CYS A 173 -6.29 10.08 -5.82
N LYS A 174 -6.56 9.65 -7.05
CA LYS A 174 -5.62 8.81 -7.83
C LYS A 174 -4.20 9.36 -7.91
N ASN A 175 -4.04 10.67 -8.05
CA ASN A 175 -2.74 11.33 -8.26
C ASN A 175 -2.35 12.29 -7.15
N LEU A 176 -3.20 12.47 -6.13
CA LEU A 176 -2.99 13.45 -5.07
C LEU A 176 -3.04 12.79 -3.70
N ASP A 177 -1.97 12.95 -2.94
CA ASP A 177 -1.87 12.51 -1.55
C ASP A 177 -1.61 13.72 -0.65
N ALA A 178 -2.21 13.73 0.55
CA ALA A 178 -1.73 14.58 1.64
C ALA A 178 -0.53 13.88 2.30
N PHE A 179 0.39 14.65 2.86
CA PHE A 179 1.49 14.07 3.62
C PHE A 179 1.78 14.83 4.90
N LEU A 180 2.28 14.08 5.89
CA LEU A 180 2.93 14.58 7.10
C LEU A 180 4.34 14.03 7.12
N ASP A 181 5.33 14.91 7.06
CA ASP A 181 6.75 14.59 7.00
C ASP A 181 7.45 15.12 8.26
N VAL A 182 8.06 14.26 9.04
CA VAL A 182 8.86 14.62 10.22
C VAL A 182 10.30 14.21 9.97
N ASN A 183 11.22 15.14 10.08
CA ASN A 183 12.63 14.88 9.83
C ASN A 183 13.54 15.52 10.87
N ALA A 184 14.70 14.89 11.04
CA ALA A 184 15.80 15.37 11.83
C ALA A 184 17.02 15.55 10.92
N ILE A 185 17.58 16.75 10.93
CA ILE A 185 18.76 17.14 10.15
C ILE A 185 19.88 17.41 11.13
N VAL A 186 21.04 16.85 10.88
CA VAL A 186 22.28 17.14 11.59
C VAL A 186 23.17 17.91 10.64
N VAL A 187 23.58 19.09 11.04
CA VAL A 187 24.32 20.02 10.22
C VAL A 187 25.69 20.27 10.84
N GLU A 188 26.69 20.49 10.01
CA GLU A 188 28.03 20.85 10.45
C GLU A 188 28.01 22.09 11.35
N SER A 189 28.82 22.11 12.43
CA SER A 189 28.79 23.14 13.50
C SER A 189 29.03 24.58 13.05
N LYS A 190 29.50 24.78 11.84
CA LYS A 190 29.65 26.12 11.25
C LYS A 190 28.35 26.71 10.69
N ALA A 191 27.26 25.93 10.69
CA ALA A 191 26.00 26.37 10.10
C ALA A 191 25.41 27.61 10.78
N ASP A 192 25.67 27.79 12.06
CA ASP A 192 25.24 28.95 12.82
C ASP A 192 26.11 30.22 12.52
N GLY A 193 27.19 30.07 11.76
CA GLY A 193 28.12 31.16 11.41
C GLY A 193 29.02 31.60 12.55
N VAL A 194 29.10 30.80 13.60
CA VAL A 194 30.05 31.00 14.70
C VAL A 194 31.12 29.91 14.60
N SER A 195 32.34 30.29 14.30
CA SER A 195 33.47 29.37 14.30
C SER A 195 33.90 29.15 15.76
N ASP A 196 33.60 27.93 16.28
CA ASP A 196 34.26 27.50 17.52
C ASP A 196 35.76 27.45 17.23
N GLY A 197 36.51 28.36 17.82
CA GLY A 197 37.98 28.42 17.70
C GLY A 197 38.72 27.18 18.25
N SER A 198 38.00 26.12 18.53
CA SER A 198 38.52 24.84 18.96
C SER A 198 38.80 23.97 17.75
N SER A 199 40.05 23.94 17.32
CA SER A 199 40.62 23.02 16.32
C SER A 199 40.65 21.55 16.76
N SER A 200 39.85 21.16 17.75
CA SER A 200 39.73 19.78 18.19
C SER A 200 38.74 19.04 17.27
N HIS A 201 39.27 18.29 16.33
CA HIS A 201 38.58 17.37 15.42
C HIS A 201 37.94 16.17 16.15
N ARG A 202 37.26 16.39 17.26
CA ARG A 202 36.43 15.36 17.87
C ARG A 202 35.09 15.32 17.17
N TYR A 203 34.95 14.38 16.28
CA TYR A 203 33.65 13.96 15.71
C TYR A 203 32.73 13.48 16.82
N SER A 204 32.15 14.39 17.58
CA SER A 204 31.12 14.08 18.57
C SER A 204 29.79 14.61 18.08
N PHE A 205 28.76 13.78 18.09
CA PHE A 205 27.38 14.15 17.75
C PHE A 205 26.86 15.36 18.57
N GLN A 206 27.56 15.73 19.61
CA GLN A 206 27.25 16.87 20.48
C GLN A 206 27.72 18.21 19.92
N ASN A 207 28.64 18.22 18.96
CA ASN A 207 29.20 19.42 18.37
C ASN A 207 28.56 19.85 17.05
N TYR A 208 27.47 19.15 16.63
CA TYR A 208 26.72 19.46 15.43
C TYR A 208 25.44 20.23 15.75
N ASP A 209 25.09 21.14 14.86
CA ASP A 209 23.80 21.80 14.90
C ASP A 209 22.70 20.81 14.48
N LYS A 210 21.52 20.95 15.05
CA LYS A 210 20.39 20.04 14.81
C LYS A 210 19.16 20.83 14.43
N ILE A 211 18.47 20.35 13.40
CA ILE A 211 17.18 20.90 13.00
C ILE A 211 16.18 19.77 13.06
N LEU A 212 15.11 19.98 13.80
CA LEU A 212 13.94 19.11 13.75
C LEU A 212 12.85 19.83 12.99
N SER A 213 12.22 19.19 12.02
CA SER A 213 11.12 19.79 11.28
C SER A 213 9.93 18.86 11.16
N ALA A 214 8.74 19.47 11.05
CA ALA A 214 7.49 18.81 10.73
C ALA A 214 6.82 19.59 9.61
N GLU A 215 6.51 18.92 8.51
CA GLU A 215 5.91 19.50 7.31
C GLU A 215 4.56 18.84 7.02
N LEU A 216 3.57 19.65 6.72
CA LEU A 216 2.26 19.21 6.22
C LEU A 216 2.09 19.76 4.80
N GLY A 217 1.69 18.91 3.86
CA GLY A 217 1.59 19.32 2.48
C GLY A 217 0.85 18.33 1.58
N LEU A 218 0.99 18.59 0.29
CA LEU A 218 0.39 17.80 -0.79
C LEU A 218 1.49 17.21 -1.68
N LYS A 219 1.30 15.96 -2.08
CA LYS A 219 2.11 15.26 -3.06
C LYS A 219 1.26 14.99 -4.29
N TYR A 220 1.69 15.48 -5.43
CA TYR A 220 1.06 15.23 -6.72
C TYR A 220 1.92 14.32 -7.57
N SER A 221 1.35 13.19 -7.99
CA SER A 221 2.02 12.18 -8.84
C SER A 221 1.64 12.40 -10.29
N PHE A 222 2.63 12.45 -11.18
CA PHE A 222 2.45 12.72 -12.59
C PHE A 222 3.33 11.81 -13.47
N GLY A 223 3.23 11.98 -14.79
CA GLY A 223 3.94 11.17 -15.76
C GLY A 223 3.01 10.27 -16.55
N LYS A 224 3.59 9.39 -17.37
CA LYS A 224 2.86 8.49 -18.26
C LYS A 224 1.93 7.54 -17.51
N THR A 225 2.39 7.05 -16.36
CA THR A 225 1.59 6.31 -15.37
C THR A 225 2.10 6.61 -13.97
N SER A 226 1.22 6.58 -12.99
CA SER A 226 1.54 6.72 -11.56
C SER A 226 1.34 5.40 -10.80
N THR A 227 0.91 4.34 -11.49
CA THR A 227 0.61 3.03 -10.92
C THR A 227 1.53 1.96 -11.50
N TRP A 228 1.59 0.81 -10.82
CA TRP A 228 2.42 -0.32 -11.21
C TRP A 228 1.54 -1.51 -11.55
N LYS A 229 1.88 -2.22 -12.64
CA LYS A 229 1.22 -3.48 -12.97
C LYS A 229 1.85 -4.60 -12.15
N LYS A 230 1.02 -5.34 -11.41
CA LYS A 230 1.47 -6.53 -10.68
C LYS A 230 1.84 -7.63 -11.67
N THR A 231 2.91 -8.37 -11.38
CA THR A 231 3.30 -9.55 -12.16
C THR A 231 2.42 -10.73 -11.75
N PRO A 232 1.72 -11.40 -12.69
CA PRO A 232 0.94 -12.58 -12.38
C PRO A 232 1.82 -13.69 -11.82
N ASP A 233 1.34 -14.41 -10.83
CA ASP A 233 1.96 -15.63 -10.34
C ASP A 233 1.49 -16.79 -11.23
N VAL A 234 2.28 -17.11 -12.25
CA VAL A 234 1.94 -18.13 -13.25
C VAL A 234 1.81 -19.50 -12.61
N ASP A 235 2.64 -19.83 -11.62
CA ASP A 235 2.61 -21.13 -10.95
C ASP A 235 1.34 -21.28 -10.10
N ALA A 236 0.96 -20.25 -9.36
CA ALA A 236 -0.27 -20.25 -8.60
C ALA A 236 -1.52 -20.24 -9.51
N ILE A 237 -1.48 -19.55 -10.65
CA ILE A 237 -2.57 -19.58 -11.64
C ILE A 237 -2.70 -20.98 -12.24
N ASN A 238 -1.59 -21.62 -12.62
CA ASN A 238 -1.60 -22.97 -13.16
C ASN A 238 -2.09 -24.00 -12.12
N ALA A 239 -1.72 -23.84 -10.85
CA ALA A 239 -2.23 -24.68 -9.77
C ALA A 239 -3.74 -24.55 -9.61
N LEU A 240 -4.28 -23.32 -9.61
CA LEU A 240 -5.74 -23.09 -9.56
C LEU A 240 -6.45 -23.66 -10.78
N HIS A 241 -5.89 -23.50 -11.98
CA HIS A 241 -6.47 -24.09 -13.19
C HIS A 241 -6.47 -25.62 -13.13
N SER A 242 -5.40 -26.23 -12.65
CA SER A 242 -5.35 -27.70 -12.50
C SER A 242 -6.37 -28.21 -11.51
N GLU A 243 -6.60 -27.50 -10.40
CA GLU A 243 -7.65 -27.83 -9.42
C GLU A 243 -9.06 -27.67 -10.03
N GLN A 244 -9.30 -26.59 -10.75
CA GLN A 244 -10.59 -26.39 -11.45
C GLN A 244 -10.86 -27.47 -12.51
N VAL A 245 -9.83 -27.85 -13.29
CA VAL A 245 -9.93 -28.94 -14.27
C VAL A 245 -10.21 -30.27 -13.59
N ALA A 246 -9.56 -30.56 -12.47
CA ALA A 246 -9.80 -31.77 -11.69
C ALA A 246 -11.24 -31.81 -11.12
N ALA A 247 -11.75 -30.70 -10.60
CA ALA A 247 -13.12 -30.57 -10.12
C ALA A 247 -14.15 -30.74 -11.25
N LEU A 248 -13.91 -30.10 -12.40
CA LEU A 248 -14.75 -30.26 -13.59
C LEU A 248 -14.77 -31.70 -14.09
N ASN A 249 -13.62 -32.37 -14.16
CA ASN A 249 -13.52 -33.76 -14.57
C ASN A 249 -14.26 -34.70 -13.61
N SER A 250 -14.18 -34.45 -12.30
CA SER A 250 -14.94 -35.23 -11.31
C SER A 250 -16.45 -35.03 -11.46
N SER A 251 -16.90 -33.79 -11.71
CA SER A 251 -18.33 -33.49 -11.97
C SER A 251 -18.79 -34.12 -13.29
N LEU A 252 -17.96 -34.07 -14.32
CA LEU A 252 -18.28 -34.71 -15.60
C LEU A 252 -18.44 -36.24 -15.48
N LYS A 253 -17.55 -36.87 -14.70
CA LYS A 253 -17.61 -38.29 -14.41
C LYS A 253 -18.90 -38.64 -13.64
N SER A 254 -19.29 -37.88 -12.63
CA SER A 254 -20.54 -38.10 -11.87
C SER A 254 -21.77 -37.96 -12.74
N VAL A 255 -21.83 -36.97 -13.65
CA VAL A 255 -22.91 -36.78 -14.61
C VAL A 255 -22.94 -37.93 -15.62
N GLN A 256 -21.79 -38.44 -16.06
CA GLN A 256 -21.74 -39.61 -16.95
C GLN A 256 -22.31 -40.87 -16.26
N GLU A 257 -21.89 -41.12 -15.01
CA GLU A 257 -22.42 -42.24 -14.21
C GLU A 257 -23.93 -42.13 -13.99
N GLU A 258 -24.44 -40.93 -13.74
CA GLU A 258 -25.88 -40.68 -13.60
C GLU A 258 -26.61 -40.91 -14.92
N ASN A 259 -26.08 -40.46 -16.05
CA ASN A 259 -26.64 -40.72 -17.36
C ASN A 259 -26.69 -42.20 -17.68
N GLU A 260 -25.66 -43.00 -17.34
CA GLU A 260 -25.71 -44.46 -17.52
C GLU A 260 -26.76 -45.11 -16.63
N ARG A 261 -26.90 -44.70 -15.38
CA ARG A 261 -27.96 -45.17 -14.48
C ARG A 261 -29.34 -44.84 -15.01
N LEU A 262 -29.56 -43.65 -15.52
CA LEU A 262 -30.84 -43.24 -16.13
C LEU A 262 -31.15 -44.05 -17.38
N LYS A 263 -30.15 -44.28 -18.25
CA LYS A 263 -30.32 -45.16 -19.44
C LYS A 263 -30.72 -46.58 -19.06
N LEU A 264 -30.07 -47.16 -18.04
CA LEU A 264 -30.40 -48.49 -17.53
C LEU A 264 -31.81 -48.52 -16.92
N ALA A 265 -32.21 -47.48 -16.18
CA ALA A 265 -33.55 -47.38 -15.62
C ALA A 265 -34.62 -47.27 -16.73
N LEU A 266 -34.33 -46.47 -17.76
CA LEU A 266 -35.23 -46.29 -18.90
C LEU A 266 -35.38 -47.57 -19.71
N SER A 267 -34.30 -48.33 -19.92
CA SER A 267 -34.37 -49.64 -20.59
C SER A 267 -35.16 -50.69 -19.79
N LYS A 268 -35.10 -50.65 -18.47
CA LYS A 268 -35.94 -51.50 -17.61
C LYS A 268 -37.41 -51.13 -17.71
N GLN A 269 -37.75 -49.84 -17.64
CA GLN A 269 -39.10 -49.35 -17.81
C GLN A 269 -39.67 -49.70 -19.17
N ASP A 270 -38.89 -49.57 -20.26
CA ASP A 270 -39.31 -49.99 -21.61
C ASP A 270 -39.59 -51.49 -21.67
N SER A 271 -38.82 -52.34 -21.01
CA SER A 271 -39.04 -53.77 -20.95
C SER A 271 -40.29 -54.13 -20.15
N GLU A 272 -40.57 -53.41 -19.07
CA GLU A 272 -41.80 -53.57 -18.27
C GLU A 272 -43.03 -53.10 -19.06
N LEU A 273 -42.96 -51.99 -19.75
CA LEU A 273 -44.00 -51.46 -20.62
C LEU A 273 -44.37 -52.49 -21.72
N ARG A 274 -43.35 -53.07 -22.36
CA ARG A 274 -43.61 -54.14 -23.38
C ARG A 274 -44.35 -55.37 -22.76
N LYS A 275 -43.89 -55.84 -21.61
CA LYS A 275 -44.57 -56.94 -20.90
C LYS A 275 -46.02 -56.60 -20.59
N LEU A 276 -46.30 -55.43 -20.05
CA LEU A 276 -47.67 -54.98 -19.76
C LEU A 276 -48.50 -54.82 -21.00
N GLN A 277 -47.93 -54.34 -22.12
CA GLN A 277 -48.61 -54.29 -23.43
C GLN A 277 -48.94 -55.66 -23.94
N ASP A 278 -48.08 -56.65 -23.83
CA ASP A 278 -48.33 -58.05 -24.22
C ASP A 278 -49.38 -58.70 -23.36
N GLU A 279 -49.39 -58.50 -22.03
CA GLU A 279 -50.42 -58.96 -21.13
C GLU A 279 -51.79 -58.33 -21.45
N LEU A 280 -51.78 -57.04 -21.76
CA LEU A 280 -52.99 -56.31 -22.14
C LEU A 280 -53.58 -56.85 -23.47
N ASN A 281 -52.73 -57.14 -24.44
CA ASN A 281 -53.14 -57.75 -25.71
C ASN A 281 -53.70 -59.19 -25.51
N VAL A 282 -53.03 -59.98 -24.66
CA VAL A 282 -53.51 -61.33 -24.32
C VAL A 282 -54.93 -61.29 -23.62
N ASN A 283 -55.08 -60.38 -22.67
CA ASN A 283 -56.36 -60.20 -21.96
C ASN A 283 -57.42 -59.64 -22.88
N ARG A 284 -57.10 -58.76 -23.82
CA ARG A 284 -58.03 -58.26 -24.83
C ARG A 284 -58.51 -59.38 -25.79
N ASN A 285 -57.56 -60.22 -26.23
CA ASN A 285 -57.92 -61.40 -27.07
C ASN A 285 -58.72 -62.41 -26.31
N LYS A 286 -58.45 -62.64 -25.03
CA LYS A 286 -59.29 -63.50 -24.19
C LYS A 286 -60.71 -62.95 -23.99
N ALA A 287 -60.83 -61.64 -23.79
CA ALA A 287 -62.16 -60.99 -23.68
C ALA A 287 -62.93 -61.05 -25.00
N ALA A 288 -62.26 -60.80 -26.13
CA ALA A 288 -62.89 -60.96 -27.45
C ALA A 288 -63.34 -62.41 -27.73
N ALA A 289 -62.50 -63.39 -27.37
CA ALA A 289 -62.90 -64.82 -27.50
C ALA A 289 -64.06 -65.20 -26.58
N ALA A 290 -64.15 -64.63 -25.38
CA ALA A 290 -65.28 -64.84 -24.45
C ALA A 290 -66.58 -64.17 -24.91
N GLU A 291 -66.49 -63.10 -25.68
CA GLU A 291 -67.65 -62.40 -26.26
C GLU A 291 -68.20 -63.15 -27.47
N VAL A 292 -67.34 -63.80 -28.25
CA VAL A 292 -67.73 -64.68 -29.37
C VAL A 292 -68.33 -65.99 -28.87
N ALA A 293 -67.96 -66.45 -27.65
CA ALA A 293 -68.46 -67.69 -27.07
C ALA A 293 -69.80 -67.55 -26.32
N LYS A 294 -70.43 -66.38 -26.26
CA LYS A 294 -71.81 -66.26 -25.74
C LYS A 294 -72.80 -66.83 -26.74
N PRO A 295 -73.59 -67.84 -26.36
CA PRO A 295 -74.65 -68.41 -27.25
C PRO A 295 -75.71 -67.33 -27.49
N ASN A 296 -76.02 -67.17 -28.77
CA ASN A 296 -77.13 -66.35 -29.26
C ASN A 296 -78.44 -66.91 -28.73
N VAL A 297 -78.95 -66.38 -27.63
CA VAL A 297 -80.27 -66.70 -27.16
C VAL A 297 -81.27 -65.90 -27.98
N GLU A 298 -81.75 -66.54 -29.00
CA GLU A 298 -82.78 -66.13 -29.89
C GLU A 298 -84.04 -65.78 -29.12
N LYS A 299 -84.61 -64.63 -29.38
CA LYS A 299 -85.90 -64.22 -28.94
C LYS A 299 -86.90 -65.00 -29.74
N GLU A 300 -87.52 -66.06 -29.17
CA GLU A 300 -88.75 -66.51 -29.66
C GLU A 300 -89.88 -65.67 -29.06
N SER A 301 -90.61 -65.03 -29.93
CA SER A 301 -91.85 -64.31 -29.71
C SER A 301 -92.98 -65.24 -29.46
N CYS A 302 -93.84 -64.95 -28.49
CA CYS A 302 -95.15 -65.46 -28.44
C CYS A 302 -96.20 -64.40 -28.82
N VAL A 303 -96.99 -64.70 -29.71
CA VAL A 303 -98.29 -64.26 -30.17
C VAL A 303 -99.12 -63.45 -29.19
#